data_fbbc9fe96911756849e7814839f80130
#
_entry.id   fbbc9fe96911756849e7814839f80130
#
_cell.length_a   1.000
_cell.length_b   1.000
_cell.length_c   1.000
_cell.angle_alpha   90.00
_cell.angle_beta   90.00
_cell.angle_gamma   90.00
#
_symmetry.space_group_name_H-M   'P 1'
#
loop_
_entity.id
_entity.type
_entity.pdbx_description
1 polymer ?
#
loop_
_entity_poly.entity_id
_entity_poly.type
_entity_poly.pdbx_seq_one_letter_code
_entity_poly.pdbx_strand_id
1 'polypeptide(L)'
;VELIGCDLASIDEAEDRDLFKRVCEGIDLPVCEAVACSSIQEVLDAADKIGKYPLLIRPAFTLGGLGGGTAFNKGELVEIASQGLLQSAIGQVLIEVSILGWQEHEYEVMRDAADNAIIVCTMENLDPMGVHTGESVVVAPQQTLSDRDHQMLRDAALKLIRRLNIKGGCNVQFAVEQS
;
A
#
# COMPACT_ATOMS: atom_id res chain seq x y z
N VAL A 1 -8.02 4.80 30.49
CA VAL A 1 -7.46 3.51 30.01
C VAL A 1 -6.12 3.83 29.37
N GLU A 2 -5.08 3.15 29.76
CA GLU A 2 -3.77 3.23 29.14
C GLU A 2 -3.69 2.22 28.00
N LEU A 3 -3.25 2.68 26.80
CA LEU A 3 -2.98 1.80 25.68
C LEU A 3 -1.59 1.19 25.83
N ILE A 4 -1.51 -0.15 25.78
CA ILE A 4 -0.24 -0.87 25.73
C ILE A 4 0.13 -1.04 24.24
N GLY A 5 1.21 -0.41 23.81
CA GLY A 5 1.65 -0.44 22.42
C GLY A 5 1.55 0.92 21.75
N CYS A 6 0.93 0.97 20.57
CA CYS A 6 0.79 2.23 19.82
C CYS A 6 -0.23 3.17 20.46
N ASP A 7 0.01 4.47 20.35
CA ASP A 7 -0.97 5.50 20.69
C ASP A 7 -1.99 5.69 19.55
N LEU A 8 -3.08 6.42 19.84
CA LEU A 8 -4.15 6.66 18.86
C LEU A 8 -3.66 7.41 17.62
N ALA A 9 -2.75 8.37 17.79
CA ALA A 9 -2.21 9.13 16.67
C ALA A 9 -1.42 8.24 15.70
N SER A 10 -0.63 7.31 16.24
CA SER A 10 0.08 6.30 15.43
C SER A 10 -0.87 5.38 14.67
N ILE A 11 -1.99 5.00 15.30
CA ILE A 11 -3.02 4.17 14.67
C ILE A 11 -3.70 4.96 13.55
N ASP A 12 -4.12 6.19 13.82
CA ASP A 12 -4.77 7.04 12.82
C ASP A 12 -3.85 7.28 11.60
N GLU A 13 -2.56 7.59 11.83
CA GLU A 13 -1.58 7.77 10.74
C GLU A 13 -1.35 6.47 9.93
N ALA A 14 -1.46 5.30 10.54
CA ALA A 14 -1.27 4.02 9.87
C ALA A 14 -2.52 3.55 9.11
N GLU A 15 -3.72 3.82 9.64
CA GLU A 15 -5.00 3.35 9.08
C GLU A 15 -5.53 4.28 7.98
N ASP A 16 -5.33 5.60 8.13
CA ASP A 16 -5.76 6.57 7.13
C ASP A 16 -4.75 6.63 5.98
N ARG A 17 -5.21 6.35 4.76
CA ARG A 17 -4.35 6.26 3.57
C ARG A 17 -3.68 7.57 3.21
N ASP A 18 -4.39 8.70 3.38
CA ASP A 18 -3.84 10.01 3.05
C ASP A 18 -2.81 10.43 4.09
N LEU A 19 -3.05 10.14 5.37
CA LEU A 19 -2.09 10.37 6.44
C LEU A 19 -0.86 9.47 6.26
N PHE A 20 -1.05 8.18 5.99
CA PHE A 20 0.04 7.23 5.73
C PHE A 20 0.90 7.66 4.54
N LYS A 21 0.27 8.09 3.43
CA LYS A 21 0.99 8.62 2.27
C LYS A 21 1.87 9.82 2.66
N ARG A 22 1.32 10.79 3.41
CA ARG A 22 2.10 11.96 3.88
C ARG A 22 3.23 11.55 4.82
N VAL A 23 3.01 10.55 5.67
CA VAL A 23 4.07 9.98 6.52
C VAL A 23 5.20 9.43 5.67
N CYS A 24 4.90 8.61 4.67
CA CYS A 24 5.90 8.04 3.76
C CYS A 24 6.64 9.13 2.96
N GLU A 25 5.91 10.07 2.36
CA GLU A 25 6.50 11.22 1.65
C GLU A 25 7.42 12.05 2.55
N GLY A 26 7.01 12.28 3.81
CA GLY A 26 7.80 13.04 4.79
C GLY A 26 9.11 12.38 5.23
N ILE A 27 9.28 11.10 4.90
CA ILE A 27 10.50 10.32 5.16
C ILE A 27 11.14 9.77 3.88
N ASP A 28 10.81 10.33 2.72
CA ASP A 28 11.33 9.95 1.40
C ASP A 28 11.15 8.46 1.08
N LEU A 29 10.02 7.86 1.48
CA LEU A 29 9.64 6.51 1.07
C LEU A 29 8.65 6.59 -0.10
N PRO A 30 8.91 5.85 -1.19
CA PRO A 30 8.00 5.83 -2.33
C PRO A 30 6.68 5.14 -1.96
N VAL A 31 5.58 5.73 -2.42
CA VAL A 31 4.25 5.14 -2.37
C VAL A 31 3.63 5.18 -3.76
N CYS A 32 2.65 4.32 -4.02
CA CYS A 32 1.93 4.36 -5.29
C CYS A 32 1.29 5.73 -5.51
N GLU A 33 1.48 6.27 -6.71
CA GLU A 33 0.79 7.51 -7.09
C GLU A 33 -0.71 7.24 -7.16
N ALA A 34 -1.47 8.05 -6.44
CA ALA A 34 -2.91 7.91 -6.31
C ALA A 34 -3.58 9.28 -6.40
N VAL A 35 -4.73 9.34 -7.10
CA VAL A 35 -5.54 10.54 -7.29
C VAL A 35 -6.98 10.24 -6.94
N ALA A 36 -7.57 11.02 -6.03
CA ALA A 36 -8.99 10.94 -5.73
C ALA A 36 -9.80 11.71 -6.77
N CYS A 37 -10.86 11.09 -7.31
CA CYS A 37 -11.69 11.61 -8.39
C CYS A 37 -13.16 11.47 -8.04
N SER A 38 -13.95 12.51 -8.32
CA SER A 38 -15.41 12.57 -8.08
C SER A 38 -16.22 12.65 -9.38
N SER A 39 -15.55 12.63 -10.51
CA SER A 39 -16.18 12.64 -11.84
C SER A 39 -15.34 11.85 -12.84
N ILE A 40 -15.98 11.40 -13.93
CA ILE A 40 -15.29 10.70 -15.04
C ILE A 40 -14.25 11.61 -15.71
N GLN A 41 -14.50 12.92 -15.78
CA GLN A 41 -13.52 13.84 -16.34
C GLN A 41 -12.25 13.88 -15.48
N GLU A 42 -12.37 13.97 -14.15
CA GLU A 42 -11.23 13.91 -13.23
C GLU A 42 -10.49 12.57 -13.32
N VAL A 43 -11.21 11.46 -13.51
CA VAL A 43 -10.61 10.13 -13.72
C VAL A 43 -9.74 10.10 -14.97
N LEU A 44 -10.23 10.68 -16.07
CA LEU A 44 -9.49 10.76 -17.33
C LEU A 44 -8.25 11.66 -17.19
N ASP A 45 -8.40 12.81 -16.54
CA ASP A 45 -7.31 13.75 -16.30
C ASP A 45 -6.24 13.12 -15.39
N ALA A 46 -6.66 12.36 -14.38
CA ALA A 46 -5.75 11.60 -13.50
C ALA A 46 -4.99 10.52 -14.28
N ALA A 47 -5.67 9.76 -15.14
CA ALA A 47 -5.05 8.74 -15.97
C ALA A 47 -4.04 9.32 -16.95
N ASP A 48 -4.38 10.45 -17.58
CA ASP A 48 -3.48 11.16 -18.50
C ASP A 48 -2.25 11.72 -17.75
N LYS A 49 -2.41 12.18 -16.50
CA LYS A 49 -1.30 12.63 -15.64
C LYS A 49 -0.38 11.48 -15.25
N ILE A 50 -0.95 10.34 -14.83
CA ILE A 50 -0.18 9.13 -14.48
C ILE A 50 0.54 8.57 -15.71
N GLY A 51 -0.10 8.62 -16.88
CA GLY A 51 0.50 8.35 -18.20
C GLY A 51 0.83 6.87 -18.48
N LYS A 52 0.38 5.93 -17.65
CA LYS A 52 0.60 4.49 -17.83
C LYS A 52 -0.57 3.64 -17.35
N TYR A 53 -0.69 2.46 -17.95
CA TYR A 53 -1.60 1.38 -17.54
C TYR A 53 -0.78 0.15 -17.13
N PRO A 54 -1.35 -0.79 -16.35
CA PRO A 54 -2.71 -0.78 -15.81
C PRO A 54 -2.89 0.19 -14.65
N LEU A 55 -4.15 0.63 -14.43
CA LEU A 55 -4.57 1.48 -13.33
C LEU A 55 -5.53 0.71 -12.41
N LEU A 56 -5.37 0.86 -11.11
CA LEU A 56 -6.29 0.32 -10.11
C LEU A 56 -7.32 1.39 -9.73
N ILE A 57 -8.59 1.01 -9.75
CA ILE A 57 -9.72 1.84 -9.35
C ILE A 57 -10.27 1.31 -8.04
N ARG A 58 -10.35 2.16 -7.02
CA ARG A 58 -10.94 1.82 -5.73
C ARG A 58 -12.01 2.82 -5.35
N PRO A 59 -13.27 2.39 -5.27
CA PRO A 59 -14.32 3.25 -4.71
C PRO A 59 -14.06 3.57 -3.24
N ALA A 60 -14.31 4.81 -2.85
CA ALA A 60 -14.17 5.22 -1.46
C ALA A 60 -15.33 4.65 -0.62
N PHE A 61 -15.02 4.21 0.59
CA PHE A 61 -15.98 3.69 1.57
C PHE A 61 -16.84 2.52 1.08
N THR A 62 -16.25 1.58 0.31
CA THR A 62 -16.88 0.31 -0.05
C THR A 62 -16.27 -0.85 0.71
N LEU A 63 -17.10 -1.86 1.04
CA LEU A 63 -16.65 -3.09 1.68
C LEU A 63 -16.32 -4.14 0.61
N GLY A 64 -15.24 -4.91 0.83
CA GLY A 64 -14.93 -6.08 0.02
C GLY A 64 -14.54 -5.79 -1.44
N GLY A 65 -14.07 -4.58 -1.74
CA GLY A 65 -13.60 -4.23 -3.10
C GLY A 65 -14.73 -4.07 -4.14
N LEU A 66 -15.99 -3.97 -3.71
CA LEU A 66 -17.13 -3.78 -4.61
C LEU A 66 -16.98 -2.53 -5.47
N GLY A 67 -17.17 -2.68 -6.78
CA GLY A 67 -17.10 -1.59 -7.77
C GLY A 67 -15.69 -1.12 -8.10
N GLY A 68 -14.65 -1.75 -7.53
CA GLY A 68 -13.25 -1.55 -7.88
C GLY A 68 -12.81 -2.53 -8.97
N GLY A 69 -11.63 -2.28 -9.53
CA GLY A 69 -11.03 -3.16 -10.53
C GLY A 69 -9.76 -2.58 -11.13
N THR A 70 -9.11 -3.38 -11.96
CA THR A 70 -7.91 -2.97 -12.70
C THR A 70 -8.29 -2.70 -14.15
N ALA A 71 -7.98 -1.50 -14.63
CA ALA A 71 -8.18 -1.10 -16.02
C ALA A 71 -6.86 -1.20 -16.79
N PHE A 72 -6.88 -1.87 -17.94
CA PHE A 72 -5.73 -2.02 -18.81
C PHE A 72 -5.73 -1.01 -19.98
N ASN A 73 -6.84 -0.30 -20.14
CA ASN A 73 -7.02 0.73 -21.17
C ASN A 73 -8.08 1.76 -20.75
N LYS A 74 -8.18 2.83 -21.53
CA LYS A 74 -9.10 3.95 -21.27
C LYS A 74 -10.58 3.53 -21.28
N GLY A 75 -10.96 2.56 -22.10
CA GLY A 75 -12.36 2.08 -22.17
C GLY A 75 -12.76 1.38 -20.86
N GLU A 76 -11.94 0.43 -20.41
CA GLU A 76 -12.14 -0.26 -19.15
C GLU A 76 -12.09 0.71 -17.94
N LEU A 77 -11.20 1.71 -17.99
CA LEU A 77 -11.10 2.73 -16.94
C LEU A 77 -12.44 3.47 -16.76
N VAL A 78 -13.04 3.94 -17.85
CA VAL A 78 -14.32 4.66 -17.81
C VAL A 78 -15.43 3.76 -17.29
N GLU A 79 -15.49 2.51 -17.72
CA GLU A 79 -16.51 1.55 -17.30
C GLU A 79 -16.42 1.27 -15.79
N ILE A 80 -15.23 0.86 -15.32
CA ILE A 80 -15.02 0.52 -13.89
C ILE A 80 -15.20 1.76 -13.01
N ALA A 81 -14.65 2.90 -13.42
CA ALA A 81 -14.78 4.15 -12.65
C ALA A 81 -16.24 4.63 -12.55
N SER A 82 -17.03 4.47 -13.62
CA SER A 82 -18.46 4.82 -13.59
C SER A 82 -19.23 3.98 -12.58
N GLN A 83 -18.96 2.67 -12.53
CA GLN A 83 -19.56 1.79 -11.53
C GLN A 83 -19.07 2.13 -10.13
N GLY A 84 -17.78 2.40 -9.96
CA GLY A 84 -17.18 2.75 -8.70
C GLY A 84 -17.74 4.05 -8.11
N LEU A 85 -17.93 5.09 -8.92
CA LEU A 85 -18.55 6.36 -8.51
C LEU A 85 -19.99 6.17 -8.04
N LEU A 86 -20.75 5.28 -8.69
CA LEU A 86 -22.14 4.97 -8.30
C LEU A 86 -22.22 4.16 -7.00
N GLN A 87 -21.25 3.29 -6.75
CA GLN A 87 -21.22 2.43 -5.56
C GLN A 87 -20.58 3.09 -4.34
N SER A 88 -19.77 4.10 -4.56
CA SER A 88 -19.16 4.85 -3.46
C SER A 88 -20.20 5.67 -2.70
N ALA A 89 -20.22 5.53 -1.37
CA ALA A 89 -21.15 6.25 -0.52
C ALA A 89 -21.01 7.79 -0.62
N ILE A 90 -19.83 8.25 -1.04
CA ILE A 90 -19.52 9.70 -1.21
C ILE A 90 -19.30 10.10 -2.67
N GLY A 91 -19.58 9.18 -3.64
CA GLY A 91 -19.39 9.45 -5.06
C GLY A 91 -17.94 9.70 -5.46
N GLN A 92 -16.99 8.99 -4.85
CA GLN A 92 -15.56 9.18 -5.07
C GLN A 92 -14.86 7.85 -5.35
N VAL A 93 -13.93 7.86 -6.29
CA VAL A 93 -12.99 6.76 -6.58
C VAL A 93 -11.56 7.23 -6.46
N LEU A 94 -10.68 6.33 -6.06
CA LEU A 94 -9.24 6.53 -6.07
C LEU A 94 -8.66 5.82 -7.31
N ILE A 95 -7.87 6.54 -8.09
CA ILE A 95 -7.14 6.02 -9.25
C ILE A 95 -5.68 5.88 -8.85
N GLU A 96 -5.15 4.67 -8.89
CA GLU A 96 -3.79 4.34 -8.47
C GLU A 96 -3.03 3.65 -9.61
N VAL A 97 -1.72 3.81 -9.63
CA VAL A 97 -0.85 2.95 -10.44
C VAL A 97 -1.03 1.51 -9.96
N SER A 98 -1.33 0.60 -10.87
CA SER A 98 -1.43 -0.82 -10.53
C SER A 98 -0.04 -1.41 -10.33
N ILE A 99 0.14 -2.11 -9.24
CA ILE A 99 1.32 -2.92 -8.90
C ILE A 99 1.05 -4.41 -9.11
N LEU A 100 0.02 -4.73 -9.90
CA LEU A 100 -0.32 -6.11 -10.25
C LEU A 100 0.90 -6.81 -10.88
N GLY A 101 1.22 -7.99 -10.37
CA GLY A 101 2.35 -8.77 -10.86
C GLY A 101 3.72 -8.42 -10.22
N TRP A 102 3.79 -7.36 -9.40
CA TRP A 102 4.99 -7.09 -8.60
C TRP A 102 5.16 -8.14 -7.51
N GLN A 103 6.39 -8.32 -7.02
CA GLN A 103 6.66 -9.19 -5.87
C GLN A 103 6.26 -8.52 -4.56
N GLU A 104 5.67 -9.30 -3.65
CA GLU A 104 5.37 -8.86 -2.30
C GLU A 104 6.41 -9.39 -1.33
N HIS A 105 7.01 -8.48 -0.56
CA HIS A 105 7.94 -8.78 0.52
C HIS A 105 7.44 -8.18 1.81
N GLU A 106 7.54 -8.94 2.90
CA GLU A 106 7.06 -8.54 4.21
C GLU A 106 8.19 -8.53 5.23
N TYR A 107 8.18 -7.54 6.10
CA TYR A 107 9.14 -7.37 7.17
C TYR A 107 8.42 -7.30 8.51
N GLU A 108 8.60 -8.30 9.34
CA GLU A 108 8.16 -8.28 10.73
C GLU A 108 9.16 -7.49 11.56
N VAL A 109 8.72 -6.37 12.10
CA VAL A 109 9.55 -5.45 12.86
C VAL A 109 9.07 -5.40 14.30
N MET A 110 10.00 -5.40 15.24
CA MET A 110 9.70 -5.10 16.65
C MET A 110 10.49 -3.87 17.10
N ARG A 111 9.83 -3.01 17.86
CA ARG A 111 10.45 -1.83 18.47
C ARG A 111 9.94 -1.64 19.89
N ASP A 112 10.85 -1.35 20.82
CA ASP A 112 10.52 -1.04 22.20
C ASP A 112 10.42 0.48 22.46
N ALA A 113 10.06 0.86 23.68
CA ALA A 113 9.94 2.25 24.09
C ALA A 113 11.31 2.98 24.20
N ALA A 114 12.43 2.25 24.21
CA ALA A 114 13.78 2.79 24.25
C ALA A 114 14.40 2.95 22.84
N ASP A 115 13.59 2.76 21.79
CA ASP A 115 13.98 2.80 20.37
C ASP A 115 14.92 1.67 19.93
N ASN A 116 14.99 0.57 20.66
CA ASN A 116 15.62 -0.63 20.15
C ASN A 116 14.66 -1.25 19.11
N ALA A 117 15.12 -1.38 17.87
CA ALA A 117 14.31 -1.92 16.78
C ALA A 117 15.06 -3.04 16.05
N ILE A 118 14.36 -4.13 15.76
CA ILE A 118 14.90 -5.28 15.04
C ILE A 118 13.93 -5.73 13.96
N ILE A 119 14.46 -6.28 12.87
CA ILE A 119 13.70 -7.11 11.94
C ILE A 119 13.73 -8.53 12.51
N VAL A 120 12.55 -9.01 12.89
CA VAL A 120 12.39 -10.36 13.45
C VAL A 120 12.44 -11.41 12.36
N CYS A 121 11.75 -11.12 11.26
CA CYS A 121 11.63 -12.02 10.11
C CYS A 121 11.42 -11.21 8.83
N THR A 122 11.89 -11.75 7.72
CA THR A 122 11.57 -11.27 6.38
C THR A 122 10.88 -12.39 5.62
N MET A 123 9.84 -12.05 4.89
CA MET A 123 9.03 -13.01 4.16
C MET A 123 8.87 -12.57 2.71
N GLU A 124 8.63 -13.53 1.86
CA GLU A 124 8.34 -13.36 0.45
C GLU A 124 7.09 -14.14 0.09
N ASN A 125 6.14 -13.47 -0.54
CA ASN A 125 4.98 -14.12 -1.12
C ASN A 125 5.35 -14.70 -2.48
N LEU A 126 5.12 -16.01 -2.69
CA LEU A 126 5.39 -16.65 -3.97
C LEU A 126 4.39 -16.24 -5.05
N ASP A 127 3.19 -15.87 -4.64
CA ASP A 127 2.19 -15.31 -5.53
C ASP A 127 2.42 -13.79 -5.69
N PRO A 128 2.27 -13.27 -6.92
CA PRO A 128 2.49 -11.85 -7.17
C PRO A 128 1.39 -10.99 -6.53
N MET A 129 1.68 -9.69 -6.39
CA MET A 129 0.69 -8.70 -5.97
C MET A 129 -0.61 -8.81 -6.76
N GLY A 130 -1.74 -8.77 -6.06
CA GLY A 130 -3.09 -8.99 -6.61
C GLY A 130 -3.73 -10.28 -6.11
N VAL A 131 -2.97 -11.23 -5.61
CA VAL A 131 -3.47 -12.37 -4.82
C VAL A 131 -3.60 -11.92 -3.37
N HIS A 132 -4.67 -12.33 -2.69
CA HIS A 132 -4.86 -11.95 -1.29
C HIS A 132 -3.77 -12.60 -0.41
N THR A 133 -3.08 -11.80 0.41
CA THR A 133 -1.95 -12.24 1.25
C THR A 133 -2.28 -13.48 2.09
N GLY A 134 -3.50 -13.56 2.65
CA GLY A 134 -3.96 -14.71 3.43
C GLY A 134 -4.16 -16.02 2.63
N GLU A 135 -4.12 -15.95 1.29
CA GLU A 135 -4.29 -17.09 0.38
C GLU A 135 -2.98 -17.41 -0.37
N SER A 136 -1.95 -16.59 -0.20
CA SER A 136 -0.64 -16.73 -0.81
C SER A 136 0.25 -17.69 -0.04
N VAL A 137 1.14 -18.38 -0.76
CA VAL A 137 2.22 -19.17 -0.15
C VAL A 137 3.36 -18.24 0.23
N VAL A 138 3.71 -18.23 1.51
CA VAL A 138 4.75 -17.36 2.07
C VAL A 138 5.99 -18.18 2.43
N VAL A 139 7.17 -17.67 2.06
CA VAL A 139 8.47 -18.25 2.41
C VAL A 139 9.21 -17.31 3.35
N ALA A 140 9.73 -17.86 4.43
CA ALA A 140 10.58 -17.16 5.40
C ALA A 140 11.89 -17.95 5.61
N PRO A 141 13.06 -17.29 5.58
CA PRO A 141 13.28 -15.90 5.17
C PRO A 141 13.08 -15.71 3.65
N GLN A 142 12.93 -14.46 3.20
CA GLN A 142 12.87 -14.11 1.78
C GLN A 142 14.06 -14.66 1.01
N GLN A 143 13.88 -15.02 -0.27
CA GLN A 143 14.86 -15.77 -1.06
C GLN A 143 15.39 -15.04 -2.30
N THR A 144 14.62 -14.11 -2.87
CA THR A 144 14.87 -13.56 -4.21
C THR A 144 15.46 -12.15 -4.22
N LEU A 145 15.36 -11.39 -3.12
CA LEU A 145 15.97 -10.07 -3.03
C LEU A 145 17.50 -10.13 -3.06
N SER A 146 18.10 -9.20 -3.79
CA SER A 146 19.53 -8.94 -3.65
C SER A 146 19.86 -8.39 -2.25
N ASP A 147 21.10 -8.54 -1.79
CA ASP A 147 21.54 -7.96 -0.51
C ASP A 147 21.29 -6.45 -0.45
N ARG A 148 21.48 -5.75 -1.57
CA ARG A 148 21.24 -4.32 -1.69
C ARG A 148 19.77 -3.98 -1.46
N ASP A 149 18.87 -4.67 -2.14
CA ASP A 149 17.43 -4.42 -2.05
C ASP A 149 16.91 -4.81 -0.67
N HIS A 150 17.38 -5.95 -0.14
CA HIS A 150 17.09 -6.33 1.23
C HIS A 150 17.47 -5.25 2.25
N GLN A 151 18.67 -4.68 2.17
CA GLN A 151 19.10 -3.61 3.10
C GLN A 151 18.28 -2.34 2.90
N MET A 152 17.93 -1.99 1.67
CA MET A 152 17.09 -0.84 1.36
C MET A 152 15.68 -0.99 1.99
N LEU A 153 15.03 -2.13 1.81
CA LEU A 153 13.71 -2.40 2.39
C LEU A 153 13.77 -2.48 3.92
N ARG A 154 14.82 -3.09 4.46
CA ARG A 154 15.07 -3.15 5.90
C ARG A 154 15.16 -1.74 6.51
N ASP A 155 15.95 -0.87 5.90
CA ASP A 155 16.14 0.49 6.38
C ASP A 155 14.86 1.32 6.24
N ALA A 156 14.08 1.10 5.17
CA ALA A 156 12.76 1.69 4.96
C ALA A 156 11.78 1.24 6.07
N ALA A 157 11.71 -0.06 6.38
CA ALA A 157 10.86 -0.58 7.44
C ALA A 157 11.19 0.02 8.81
N LEU A 158 12.49 0.08 9.17
CA LEU A 158 12.94 0.68 10.42
C LEU A 158 12.67 2.19 10.48
N LYS A 159 12.82 2.91 9.37
CA LYS A 159 12.53 4.33 9.26
C LYS A 159 11.04 4.61 9.45
N LEU A 160 10.19 3.81 8.81
CA LEU A 160 8.75 3.92 8.87
C LEU A 160 8.22 3.67 10.30
N ILE A 161 8.64 2.58 10.95
CA ILE A 161 8.16 2.21 12.28
C ILE A 161 8.57 3.25 13.34
N ARG A 162 9.74 3.88 13.19
CA ARG A 162 10.17 4.99 14.03
C ARG A 162 9.34 6.24 13.81
N ARG A 163 9.08 6.58 12.53
CA ARG A 163 8.27 7.76 12.20
C ARG A 163 6.83 7.64 12.70
N LEU A 164 6.24 6.46 12.59
CA LEU A 164 4.92 6.16 13.12
C LEU A 164 4.90 5.96 14.65
N ASN A 165 6.05 6.04 15.31
CA ASN A 165 6.19 5.80 16.76
C ASN A 165 5.56 4.48 17.22
N ILE A 166 5.62 3.45 16.39
CA ILE A 166 5.10 2.12 16.74
C ILE A 166 5.90 1.55 17.92
N LYS A 167 5.19 0.99 18.89
CA LYS A 167 5.75 0.23 20.01
C LYS A 167 5.16 -1.17 19.98
N GLY A 168 6.02 -2.18 19.99
CA GLY A 168 5.61 -3.58 19.81
C GLY A 168 5.91 -4.09 18.41
N GLY A 169 5.13 -5.07 17.94
CA GLY A 169 5.26 -5.68 16.62
C GLY A 169 4.50 -4.90 15.54
N CYS A 170 5.06 -4.90 14.34
CA CYS A 170 4.44 -4.31 13.15
C CYS A 170 4.88 -5.07 11.91
N ASN A 171 3.96 -5.38 11.02
CA ASN A 171 4.24 -5.89 9.69
C ASN A 171 4.33 -4.73 8.70
N VAL A 172 5.38 -4.70 7.89
CA VAL A 172 5.56 -3.74 6.80
C VAL A 172 5.63 -4.50 5.48
N GLN A 173 4.73 -4.20 4.56
CA GLN A 173 4.65 -4.83 3.25
C GLN A 173 5.21 -3.91 2.17
N PHE A 174 5.99 -4.48 1.27
CA PHE A 174 6.60 -3.81 0.14
C PHE A 174 6.23 -4.50 -1.16
N ALA A 175 5.95 -3.70 -2.18
CA ALA A 175 5.85 -4.15 -3.55
C ALA A 175 7.16 -3.83 -4.28
N VAL A 176 7.76 -4.83 -4.91
CA VAL A 176 9.02 -4.72 -5.64
C VAL A 176 8.81 -5.07 -7.10
N GLU A 177 9.13 -4.13 -8.00
CA GLU A 177 9.07 -4.39 -9.43
C GLU A 177 10.16 -5.38 -9.83
N GLN A 178 9.78 -6.44 -10.54
CA GLN A 178 10.75 -7.36 -11.15
C GLN A 178 11.38 -6.68 -12.35
N SER A 179 12.70 -6.51 -12.31
CA SER A 179 13.50 -5.98 -13.42
C SER A 179 13.80 -7.04 -14.48
#